data_a8b60268de78c5ae29b7a2e1b720544b
#
_entry.id   a8b60268de78c5ae29b7a2e1b720544b
#
_cell.length_a   1.000
_cell.length_b   1.000
_cell.length_c   1.000
_cell.angle_alpha   90.00
_cell.angle_beta   90.00
_cell.angle_gamma   90.00
#
_symmetry.space_group_name_H-M   'P 1'
#
loop_
_entity.id
_entity.type
_entity.pdbx_description
1 polymer ?
#
loop_
_entity_poly.entity_id
_entity_poly.type
_entity_poly.pdbx_seq_one_letter_code
_entity_poly.pdbx_strand_id
1 'polypeptide(L)'
;LKLEDFPKEPILPDATLAHALERLLLIFSTKHPGRNYRIEAPQLSNVPLAYYEEQQDYSNSFTHNTIKVLAYYLPQFSPNPENDEWHGKGFTEWHKVRAANPLFHGHYQQHTPHHDIGYYQLDSHEQMAVQAAQMEKAGVHGMIFYHYWFSGKLILEKPAQMLLEHPEINMPFSFCWANENWTRRWDGNEQEILLGQVYSKEDASAFIKYLIPFFKDERYIKIDGRPVLFVYRPSAMEHVEEYMNIWAAECLSQGVGAPYVVATLTRGATAPQDYGMDAAVERVLQDWTGGAVPNISKQKHPYWPINGSILDYSSVADHY
;
A
#
# COMPACT_ATOMS: atom_id res chain seq x y z
N LEU A 1 3.75 -2.14 -20.19
CA LEU A 1 3.84 -3.60 -20.09
C LEU A 1 2.65 -4.21 -20.81
N LYS A 2 2.88 -5.08 -21.80
CA LYS A 2 1.81 -5.83 -22.44
C LYS A 2 1.69 -7.20 -21.76
N LEU A 3 0.49 -7.78 -21.79
CA LEU A 3 0.23 -9.09 -21.18
C LEU A 3 1.15 -10.20 -21.73
N GLU A 4 1.57 -10.06 -22.98
CA GLU A 4 2.52 -10.95 -23.66
C GLU A 4 3.95 -10.90 -23.10
N ASP A 5 4.25 -9.88 -22.27
CA ASP A 5 5.53 -9.70 -21.58
C ASP A 5 5.62 -10.56 -20.30
N PHE A 6 4.52 -11.18 -19.90
CA PHE A 6 4.47 -12.09 -18.76
C PHE A 6 4.50 -13.56 -19.22
N PRO A 7 5.30 -14.42 -18.55
CA PRO A 7 5.34 -15.83 -18.91
C PRO A 7 3.98 -16.47 -18.77
N LYS A 8 3.61 -17.31 -19.74
CA LYS A 8 2.39 -18.14 -19.66
C LYS A 8 2.55 -19.17 -18.55
N GLU A 9 1.49 -19.37 -17.81
CA GLU A 9 1.44 -20.38 -16.74
C GLU A 9 1.80 -21.83 -17.18
N PRO A 10 2.40 -22.65 -16.32
CA PRO A 10 2.65 -22.38 -14.91
C PRO A 10 3.76 -21.35 -14.72
N ILE A 11 3.43 -20.29 -13.98
CA ILE A 11 4.38 -19.22 -13.70
C ILE A 11 5.49 -19.81 -12.86
N LEU A 12 6.70 -19.58 -13.30
CA LEU A 12 7.91 -19.82 -12.53
C LEU A 12 7.89 -18.98 -11.22
N PRO A 13 8.73 -19.30 -10.24
CA PRO A 13 8.67 -18.77 -8.85
C PRO A 13 8.67 -17.25 -8.67
N ASP A 14 8.84 -16.47 -9.71
CA ASP A 14 8.95 -15.00 -9.68
C ASP A 14 7.64 -14.23 -9.99
N ALA A 15 6.50 -14.89 -9.88
CA ALA A 15 5.19 -14.21 -9.79
C ALA A 15 5.14 -13.12 -8.71
N THR A 16 6.12 -13.08 -7.81
CA THR A 16 6.38 -11.99 -6.88
C THR A 16 6.57 -10.64 -7.57
N LEU A 17 7.05 -10.57 -8.83
CA LEU A 17 7.20 -9.32 -9.54
C LEU A 17 5.83 -8.75 -9.96
N ALA A 18 4.91 -9.59 -10.43
CA ALA A 18 3.56 -9.15 -10.77
C ALA A 18 2.81 -8.67 -9.52
N HIS A 19 2.91 -9.38 -8.38
CA HIS A 19 2.34 -8.96 -7.10
C HIS A 19 3.05 -7.72 -6.51
N ALA A 20 4.36 -7.58 -6.72
CA ALA A 20 5.06 -6.35 -6.38
C ALA A 20 4.58 -5.19 -7.24
N LEU A 21 4.35 -5.40 -8.54
CA LEU A 21 3.79 -4.40 -9.45
C LEU A 21 2.33 -4.06 -9.13
N GLU A 22 1.53 -5.00 -8.65
CA GLU A 22 0.17 -4.73 -8.14
C GLU A 22 0.16 -3.84 -6.89
N ARG A 23 1.23 -3.83 -6.12
CA ARG A 23 1.41 -2.98 -4.93
C ARG A 23 2.27 -1.75 -5.19
N LEU A 24 2.92 -1.68 -6.34
CA LEU A 24 3.70 -0.56 -6.81
C LEU A 24 2.77 0.43 -7.49
N LEU A 25 2.54 1.58 -6.92
CA LEU A 25 2.20 2.75 -7.73
C LEU A 25 2.23 4.01 -6.91
N LEU A 26 3.35 4.68 -6.96
CA LEU A 26 3.32 6.12 -6.86
C LEU A 26 4.57 6.72 -7.49
N ILE A 27 4.35 7.38 -8.61
CA ILE A 27 5.39 8.14 -9.25
C ILE A 27 5.16 9.58 -8.86
N PHE A 28 6.03 10.13 -8.02
CA PHE A 28 6.05 11.56 -7.75
C PHE A 28 6.96 12.27 -8.74
N SER A 29 6.38 13.19 -9.49
CA SER A 29 7.16 14.20 -10.16
C SER A 29 7.18 15.47 -9.33
N THR A 30 8.30 15.77 -8.72
CA THR A 30 8.47 16.94 -7.85
C THR A 30 8.58 18.27 -8.59
N LYS A 31 8.57 18.29 -9.92
CA LYS A 31 8.90 19.51 -10.67
C LYS A 31 7.76 20.23 -11.38
N HIS A 32 6.60 19.62 -11.60
CA HIS A 32 5.52 20.30 -12.31
C HIS A 32 4.15 19.82 -11.85
N PRO A 33 3.50 20.51 -10.92
CA PRO A 33 2.11 20.23 -10.58
C PRO A 33 1.23 20.41 -11.84
N GLY A 34 0.41 19.42 -12.14
CA GLY A 34 -0.57 19.46 -13.24
C GLY A 34 -0.18 18.80 -14.55
N ARG A 35 0.91 18.03 -14.63
CA ARG A 35 1.21 17.22 -15.80
C ARG A 35 1.06 15.72 -15.49
N ASN A 36 0.25 15.06 -16.28
CA ASN A 36 0.20 13.60 -16.32
C ASN A 36 1.42 13.09 -17.07
N TYR A 37 2.21 12.25 -16.44
CA TYR A 37 3.33 11.57 -17.08
C TYR A 37 2.93 10.13 -17.40
N ARG A 38 2.99 9.78 -18.67
CA ARG A 38 2.89 8.39 -19.11
C ARG A 38 4.31 7.84 -19.17
N ILE A 39 4.58 6.80 -18.38
CA ILE A 39 5.85 6.08 -18.48
C ILE A 39 5.65 5.01 -19.56
N GLU A 40 6.34 5.19 -20.67
CA GLU A 40 6.54 4.09 -21.60
C GLU A 40 7.73 3.28 -21.08
N ALA A 41 7.45 2.11 -20.51
CA ALA A 41 8.50 1.17 -20.20
C ALA A 41 9.23 0.77 -21.50
N PRO A 42 10.56 0.70 -21.51
CA PRO A 42 11.27 0.14 -22.66
C PRO A 42 10.73 -1.27 -22.92
N GLN A 43 10.52 -1.60 -24.20
CA GLN A 43 10.07 -2.93 -24.59
C GLN A 43 11.11 -3.97 -24.11
N LEU A 44 10.77 -4.70 -23.05
CA LEU A 44 11.58 -5.79 -22.51
C LEU A 44 11.36 -7.10 -23.27
N SER A 45 10.94 -7.02 -24.56
CA SER A 45 10.79 -8.19 -25.40
C SER A 45 12.16 -8.85 -25.62
N ASN A 46 12.29 -10.08 -25.15
CA ASN A 46 13.42 -10.98 -25.43
C ASN A 46 14.66 -10.84 -24.51
N VAL A 47 14.55 -10.40 -23.29
CA VAL A 47 15.66 -10.49 -22.34
C VAL A 47 15.58 -11.86 -21.63
N PRO A 48 16.60 -12.75 -21.77
CA PRO A 48 16.63 -14.03 -21.06
C PRO A 48 16.66 -13.80 -19.54
N LEU A 49 16.03 -14.66 -18.77
CA LEU A 49 16.06 -14.63 -17.28
C LEU A 49 17.49 -14.59 -16.70
N ALA A 50 18.44 -15.26 -17.35
CA ALA A 50 19.85 -15.21 -17.00
C ALA A 50 20.46 -13.80 -17.02
N TYR A 51 19.83 -12.86 -17.73
CA TYR A 51 20.28 -11.46 -17.76
C TYR A 51 20.09 -10.73 -16.43
N TYR A 52 19.19 -11.23 -15.58
CA TYR A 52 18.95 -10.64 -14.26
C TYR A 52 19.93 -11.13 -13.19
N GLU A 53 20.63 -12.23 -13.43
CA GLU A 53 21.63 -12.77 -12.50
C GLU A 53 23.03 -12.14 -12.67
N GLU A 54 23.35 -11.57 -13.84
CA GLU A 54 24.63 -10.89 -14.12
C GLU A 54 24.60 -9.37 -13.92
N GLN A 55 23.80 -8.90 -13.04
CA GLN A 55 23.36 -7.56 -13.00
C GLN A 55 24.26 -6.50 -12.57
N GLN A 56 24.42 -5.63 -13.48
CA GLN A 56 24.94 -4.29 -13.32
C GLN A 56 24.36 -3.60 -12.10
N ASP A 57 25.25 -3.07 -11.28
CA ASP A 57 24.93 -2.16 -10.20
C ASP A 57 24.29 -0.89 -10.78
N TYR A 58 22.97 -0.83 -10.79
CA TYR A 58 22.22 0.34 -11.20
C TYR A 58 22.30 1.49 -10.20
N SER A 59 22.92 1.28 -9.03
CA SER A 59 23.03 2.31 -8.00
C SER A 59 23.79 3.56 -8.44
N ASN A 60 24.67 3.43 -9.43
CA ASN A 60 25.52 4.52 -9.90
C ASN A 60 25.06 5.23 -11.19
N SER A 61 23.98 4.80 -11.85
CA SER A 61 23.54 5.40 -13.11
C SER A 61 22.47 6.47 -13.00
N PHE A 62 21.91 6.69 -11.82
CA PHE A 62 20.80 7.62 -11.60
C PHE A 62 21.31 8.96 -11.06
N THR A 63 21.79 9.82 -11.94
CA THR A 63 22.14 11.20 -11.59
C THR A 63 20.92 12.11 -11.58
N HIS A 64 20.61 12.67 -10.43
CA HIS A 64 19.90 13.94 -10.13
C HIS A 64 18.45 14.22 -10.62
N ASN A 65 17.73 13.29 -11.25
CA ASN A 65 16.30 13.43 -11.53
C ASN A 65 15.57 12.08 -11.42
N THR A 66 15.87 11.31 -10.40
CA THR A 66 15.33 9.97 -10.23
C THR A 66 13.88 10.01 -9.77
N ILE A 67 13.03 9.32 -10.50
CA ILE A 67 11.68 8.99 -10.06
C ILE A 67 11.82 8.09 -8.83
N LYS A 68 11.19 8.48 -7.73
CA LYS A 68 11.13 7.68 -6.51
C LYS A 68 9.93 6.77 -6.58
N VAL A 69 10.17 5.46 -6.55
CA VAL A 69 9.11 4.45 -6.51
C VAL A 69 8.80 4.13 -5.06
N LEU A 70 7.54 4.30 -4.66
CA LEU A 70 7.07 3.96 -3.33
C LEU A 70 6.08 2.80 -3.42
N ALA A 71 6.15 1.87 -2.46
CA ALA A 71 5.23 0.75 -2.39
C ALA A 71 4.32 0.84 -1.17
N TYR A 72 3.03 0.58 -1.35
CA TYR A 72 2.12 0.42 -0.21
C TYR A 72 2.50 -0.84 0.57
N TYR A 73 2.51 -0.71 1.89
CA TYR A 73 2.96 -1.75 2.80
C TYR A 73 1.87 -2.07 3.83
N LEU A 74 1.35 -3.30 3.77
CA LEU A 74 0.38 -3.80 4.74
C LEU A 74 1.13 -4.46 5.91
N PRO A 75 1.07 -3.92 7.13
CA PRO A 75 1.81 -4.45 8.27
C PRO A 75 1.09 -5.62 8.99
N GLN A 76 0.16 -6.30 8.34
CA GLN A 76 -0.72 -7.33 8.94
C GLN A 76 -0.12 -8.75 8.86
N PHE A 77 1.19 -8.87 9.07
CA PHE A 77 1.89 -10.15 9.04
C PHE A 77 2.50 -10.54 10.38
N SER A 78 2.00 -9.96 11.47
CA SER A 78 2.26 -10.38 12.85
C SER A 78 0.94 -10.56 13.59
N PRO A 79 0.86 -11.51 14.54
CA PRO A 79 -0.30 -11.65 15.40
C PRO A 79 -0.54 -10.38 16.21
N ASN A 80 -1.80 -10.02 16.42
CA ASN A 80 -2.20 -8.95 17.31
C ASN A 80 -3.50 -9.33 18.04
N PRO A 81 -3.79 -8.73 19.20
CA PRO A 81 -4.92 -9.12 20.03
C PRO A 81 -6.27 -9.04 19.32
N GLU A 82 -6.46 -8.02 18.48
CA GLU A 82 -7.72 -7.82 17.77
C GLU A 82 -7.95 -8.91 16.72
N ASN A 83 -6.93 -9.22 15.94
CA ASN A 83 -7.01 -10.31 14.97
C ASN A 83 -7.15 -11.67 15.66
N ASP A 84 -6.51 -11.87 16.81
CA ASP A 84 -6.65 -13.10 17.60
C ASP A 84 -8.10 -13.28 18.10
N GLU A 85 -8.75 -12.20 18.52
CA GLU A 85 -10.15 -12.22 18.94
C GLU A 85 -11.10 -12.57 17.77
N TRP A 86 -10.83 -12.00 16.59
CA TRP A 86 -11.73 -12.12 15.45
C TRP A 86 -11.50 -13.37 14.60
N HIS A 87 -10.27 -13.83 14.51
CA HIS A 87 -9.86 -14.90 13.60
C HIS A 87 -9.26 -16.12 14.32
N GLY A 88 -9.06 -16.04 15.63
CA GLY A 88 -8.37 -17.06 16.41
C GLY A 88 -6.90 -16.77 16.65
N LYS A 89 -6.38 -17.33 17.74
CA LYS A 89 -5.04 -17.06 18.26
C LYS A 89 -3.93 -17.29 17.22
N GLY A 90 -3.06 -16.32 17.10
CA GLY A 90 -1.89 -16.35 16.21
C GLY A 90 -2.22 -16.03 14.74
N PHE A 91 -3.37 -15.44 14.49
CA PHE A 91 -3.80 -15.12 13.12
C PHE A 91 -2.86 -14.10 12.45
N THR A 92 -2.54 -14.38 11.19
CA THR A 92 -1.90 -13.46 10.23
C THR A 92 -2.54 -13.68 8.86
N GLU A 93 -2.32 -12.78 7.91
CA GLU A 93 -2.80 -12.96 6.53
C GLU A 93 -2.33 -14.27 5.88
N TRP A 94 -1.21 -14.82 6.32
CA TRP A 94 -0.73 -16.11 5.84
C TRP A 94 -1.67 -17.28 6.07
N HIS A 95 -2.54 -17.21 7.08
CA HIS A 95 -3.53 -18.26 7.35
C HIS A 95 -4.49 -18.42 6.17
N LYS A 96 -4.96 -17.30 5.61
CA LYS A 96 -5.84 -17.31 4.45
C LYS A 96 -5.11 -17.78 3.19
N VAL A 97 -3.87 -17.33 2.98
CA VAL A 97 -3.04 -17.75 1.85
C VAL A 97 -2.82 -19.27 1.87
N ARG A 98 -2.46 -19.83 3.04
CA ARG A 98 -2.23 -21.28 3.18
C ARG A 98 -3.50 -22.11 3.00
N ALA A 99 -4.65 -21.57 3.42
CA ALA A 99 -5.93 -22.26 3.35
C ALA A 99 -6.64 -22.10 1.99
N ALA A 100 -6.15 -21.23 1.12
CA ALA A 100 -6.77 -20.95 -0.18
C ALA A 100 -6.77 -22.19 -1.08
N ASN A 101 -7.88 -22.43 -1.75
CA ASN A 101 -8.05 -23.52 -2.69
C ASN A 101 -8.66 -22.99 -3.99
N PRO A 102 -8.42 -23.65 -5.14
CA PRO A 102 -9.10 -23.34 -6.39
C PRO A 102 -10.62 -23.42 -6.22
N LEU A 103 -11.34 -22.40 -6.66
CA LEU A 103 -12.79 -22.28 -6.51
C LEU A 103 -13.56 -22.78 -7.75
N PHE A 104 -12.90 -22.93 -8.89
CA PHE A 104 -13.49 -23.43 -10.14
C PHE A 104 -12.40 -24.03 -11.04
N HIS A 105 -12.82 -24.76 -12.08
CA HIS A 105 -11.89 -25.36 -13.02
C HIS A 105 -11.06 -24.31 -13.76
N GLY A 106 -9.73 -24.41 -13.69
CA GLY A 106 -8.79 -23.45 -14.25
C GLY A 106 -8.53 -22.25 -13.34
N HIS A 107 -9.07 -22.24 -12.12
CA HIS A 107 -8.65 -21.31 -11.09
C HIS A 107 -7.37 -21.82 -10.42
N TYR A 108 -6.40 -20.96 -10.27
CA TYR A 108 -5.17 -21.34 -9.59
C TYR A 108 -5.30 -21.39 -8.10
N GLN A 109 -4.44 -22.17 -7.49
CA GLN A 109 -4.04 -21.95 -6.10
C GLN A 109 -3.39 -20.58 -5.97
N GLN A 110 -3.70 -19.87 -4.89
CA GLN A 110 -3.04 -18.62 -4.58
C GLN A 110 -1.52 -18.81 -4.48
N HIS A 111 -0.76 -17.84 -4.97
CA HIS A 111 0.70 -17.93 -4.95
C HIS A 111 1.23 -18.09 -3.54
N THR A 112 2.16 -19.03 -3.37
CA THR A 112 2.94 -19.18 -2.14
C THR A 112 4.14 -18.25 -2.19
N PRO A 113 4.60 -17.74 -1.04
CA PRO A 113 5.79 -16.88 -1.02
C PRO A 113 7.01 -17.66 -1.50
N HIS A 114 7.90 -16.96 -2.21
CA HIS A 114 9.18 -17.52 -2.60
C HIS A 114 9.96 -18.00 -1.38
N HIS A 115 10.80 -19.05 -1.53
CA HIS A 115 11.53 -19.64 -0.41
C HIS A 115 12.44 -18.65 0.33
N ASP A 116 13.00 -17.63 -0.34
CA ASP A 116 13.82 -16.58 0.27
C ASP A 116 13.03 -15.61 1.14
N ILE A 117 11.72 -15.50 0.89
CA ILE A 117 10.82 -14.63 1.65
C ILE A 117 10.11 -15.44 2.74
N GLY A 118 9.62 -16.62 2.39
CA GLY A 118 8.86 -17.50 3.27
C GLY A 118 7.58 -16.86 3.81
N TYR A 119 6.96 -17.56 4.76
CA TYR A 119 5.82 -17.05 5.53
C TYR A 119 6.32 -16.27 6.74
N TYR A 120 6.90 -15.11 6.48
CA TYR A 120 7.52 -14.27 7.51
C TYR A 120 6.50 -13.73 8.53
N GLN A 121 7.03 -13.31 9.68
CA GLN A 121 6.29 -12.50 10.66
C GLN A 121 7.01 -11.17 10.84
N LEU A 122 6.22 -10.09 10.96
CA LEU A 122 6.75 -8.74 11.16
C LEU A 122 6.86 -8.45 12.66
N ASP A 123 7.55 -9.30 13.38
CA ASP A 123 7.73 -9.25 14.83
C ASP A 123 9.19 -9.07 15.25
N SER A 124 10.11 -8.94 14.28
CA SER A 124 11.52 -8.72 14.54
C SER A 124 12.14 -7.68 13.59
N HIS A 125 13.13 -6.96 14.10
CA HIS A 125 13.85 -5.96 13.32
C HIS A 125 14.73 -6.61 12.23
N GLU A 126 15.20 -7.83 12.44
CA GLU A 126 15.93 -8.59 11.43
C GLU A 126 15.07 -8.86 10.20
N GLN A 127 13.80 -9.21 10.39
CA GLN A 127 12.87 -9.39 9.27
C GLN A 127 12.63 -8.08 8.52
N MET A 128 12.52 -6.97 9.23
CA MET A 128 12.42 -5.64 8.62
C MET A 128 13.70 -5.28 7.84
N ALA A 129 14.87 -5.59 8.37
CA ALA A 129 16.14 -5.37 7.69
C ALA A 129 16.26 -6.19 6.39
N VAL A 130 15.81 -7.45 6.41
CA VAL A 130 15.75 -8.29 5.19
C VAL A 130 14.84 -7.65 4.14
N GLN A 131 13.67 -7.17 4.53
CA GLN A 131 12.75 -6.51 3.60
C GLN A 131 13.31 -5.18 3.07
N ALA A 132 14.01 -4.40 3.91
CA ALA A 132 14.69 -3.18 3.48
C ALA A 132 15.73 -3.47 2.40
N ALA A 133 16.55 -4.51 2.59
CA ALA A 133 17.54 -4.93 1.60
C ALA A 133 16.91 -5.42 0.28
N GLN A 134 15.79 -6.14 0.37
CA GLN A 134 15.04 -6.58 -0.81
C GLN A 134 14.44 -5.39 -1.57
N MET A 135 13.88 -4.43 -0.85
CA MET A 135 13.36 -3.18 -1.39
C MET A 135 14.43 -2.40 -2.15
N GLU A 136 15.60 -2.20 -1.54
CA GLU A 136 16.74 -1.53 -2.15
C GLU A 136 17.20 -2.25 -3.42
N LYS A 137 17.37 -3.56 -3.37
CA LYS A 137 17.74 -4.40 -4.52
C LYS A 137 16.72 -4.31 -5.66
N ALA A 138 15.44 -4.14 -5.34
CA ALA A 138 14.36 -4.01 -6.32
C ALA A 138 14.19 -2.58 -6.86
N GLY A 139 15.00 -1.61 -6.42
CA GLY A 139 14.89 -0.21 -6.82
C GLY A 139 13.67 0.51 -6.23
N VAL A 140 13.05 -0.05 -5.21
CA VAL A 140 11.96 0.60 -4.46
C VAL A 140 12.59 1.60 -3.48
N HIS A 141 12.22 2.87 -3.60
CA HIS A 141 12.79 3.93 -2.78
C HIS A 141 12.30 3.87 -1.33
N GLY A 142 11.03 3.54 -1.11
CA GLY A 142 10.47 3.54 0.23
C GLY A 142 9.10 2.88 0.32
N MET A 143 8.65 2.69 1.54
CA MET A 143 7.38 2.04 1.86
C MET A 143 6.35 3.03 2.41
N ILE A 144 5.10 2.89 1.97
CA ILE A 144 3.96 3.62 2.51
C ILE A 144 3.21 2.66 3.42
N PHE A 145 3.44 2.77 4.73
CA PHE A 145 2.79 1.90 5.71
C PHE A 145 1.33 2.27 5.86
N TYR A 146 0.42 1.33 5.73
CA TYR A 146 -0.92 1.52 6.23
C TYR A 146 -0.87 1.70 7.74
N HIS A 147 -1.42 2.81 8.19
CA HIS A 147 -1.46 3.19 9.60
C HIS A 147 -2.90 3.25 10.08
N TYR A 148 -3.16 2.54 11.18
CA TYR A 148 -4.49 2.37 11.73
C TYR A 148 -4.58 3.11 13.06
N TRP A 149 -5.38 4.17 13.07
CA TRP A 149 -5.64 5.00 14.23
C TRP A 149 -7.14 5.16 14.42
N PHE A 150 -7.63 4.83 15.61
CA PHE A 150 -9.03 4.90 16.01
C PHE A 150 -9.14 5.65 17.33
N SER A 151 -9.16 6.99 17.27
CA SER A 151 -9.27 7.89 18.44
C SER A 151 -8.31 7.53 19.58
N GLY A 152 -7.04 7.36 19.25
CA GLY A 152 -5.97 6.99 20.19
C GLY A 152 -5.72 5.49 20.31
N LYS A 153 -6.61 4.63 19.81
CA LYS A 153 -6.33 3.21 19.72
C LYS A 153 -5.54 2.91 18.44
N LEU A 154 -4.37 2.31 18.60
CA LEU A 154 -3.49 1.85 17.54
C LEU A 154 -3.72 0.38 17.24
N ILE A 155 -3.57 0.00 15.98
CA ILE A 155 -3.57 -1.39 15.54
C ILE A 155 -2.48 -1.55 14.49
N LEU A 156 -1.74 -2.69 14.55
CA LEU A 156 -0.66 -2.98 13.60
C LEU A 156 0.48 -1.96 13.61
N GLU A 157 0.65 -1.21 14.69
CA GLU A 157 1.64 -0.15 14.84
C GLU A 157 3.07 -0.66 15.02
N LYS A 158 3.24 -1.89 15.52
CA LYS A 158 4.53 -2.46 15.91
C LYS A 158 5.61 -2.39 14.83
N PRO A 159 5.34 -2.77 13.56
CA PRO A 159 6.37 -2.68 12.52
C PRO A 159 6.90 -1.26 12.29
N ALA A 160 6.04 -0.25 12.36
CA ALA A 160 6.46 1.14 12.24
C ALA A 160 7.21 1.62 13.47
N GLN A 161 6.77 1.26 14.68
CA GLN A 161 7.48 1.56 15.92
C GLN A 161 8.87 0.92 15.95
N MET A 162 8.98 -0.31 15.47
CA MET A 162 10.25 -1.03 15.33
C MET A 162 11.22 -0.28 14.42
N LEU A 163 10.75 0.31 13.30
CA LEU A 163 11.61 1.15 12.46
C LEU A 163 12.14 2.37 13.23
N LEU A 164 11.31 3.00 14.07
CA LEU A 164 11.74 4.15 14.88
C LEU A 164 12.79 3.75 15.93
N GLU A 165 12.65 2.55 16.51
CA GLU A 165 13.58 2.00 17.50
C GLU A 165 14.90 1.52 16.87
N HIS A 166 14.90 1.19 15.57
CA HIS A 166 16.02 0.64 14.82
C HIS A 166 16.42 1.55 13.64
N PRO A 167 17.06 2.70 13.91
CA PRO A 167 17.44 3.65 12.87
C PRO A 167 18.49 3.12 11.88
N GLU A 168 19.17 2.03 12.21
CA GLU A 168 20.11 1.34 11.32
C GLU A 168 19.44 0.63 10.13
N ILE A 169 18.14 0.39 10.19
CA ILE A 169 17.40 -0.22 9.07
C ILE A 169 17.18 0.84 8.00
N ASN A 170 17.85 0.72 6.87
CA ASN A 170 17.75 1.65 5.75
C ASN A 170 16.44 1.43 4.96
N MET A 171 15.32 1.84 5.54
CA MET A 171 14.00 1.78 4.90
C MET A 171 13.34 3.16 4.96
N PRO A 172 13.44 3.97 3.91
CA PRO A 172 12.62 5.17 3.80
C PRO A 172 11.13 4.84 3.88
N PHE A 173 10.37 5.61 4.63
CA PHE A 173 8.98 5.30 4.86
C PHE A 173 8.08 6.54 4.98
N SER A 174 6.79 6.32 4.82
CA SER A 174 5.71 7.27 5.01
C SER A 174 4.50 6.52 5.53
N PHE A 175 3.46 7.24 5.94
CA PHE A 175 2.21 6.64 6.38
C PHE A 175 1.06 6.94 5.41
N CYS A 176 0.17 5.96 5.29
CA CYS A 176 -1.16 6.12 4.75
C CYS A 176 -2.17 5.85 5.87
N TRP A 177 -2.80 6.91 6.38
CA TRP A 177 -3.86 6.74 7.36
C TRP A 177 -5.03 6.00 6.74
N ALA A 178 -5.25 4.76 7.18
CA ALA A 178 -6.37 3.93 6.79
C ALA A 178 -7.61 4.34 7.59
N ASN A 179 -8.14 5.51 7.27
CA ASN A 179 -9.22 6.18 7.97
C ASN A 179 -10.62 5.63 7.60
N GLU A 180 -10.74 4.30 7.53
CA GLU A 180 -12.01 3.60 7.37
C GLU A 180 -12.41 2.91 8.69
N ASN A 181 -13.71 2.74 8.90
CA ASN A 181 -14.17 1.84 9.95
C ASN A 181 -13.65 0.43 9.68
N TRP A 182 -13.21 -0.26 10.70
CA TRP A 182 -12.92 -1.69 10.59
C TRP A 182 -14.19 -2.48 10.79
N THR A 183 -14.57 -3.27 9.78
CA THR A 183 -15.83 -4.02 9.74
C THR A 183 -15.57 -5.50 9.47
N ARG A 184 -16.54 -6.36 9.72
CA ARG A 184 -16.47 -7.81 9.39
C ARG A 184 -16.64 -8.09 7.88
N ARG A 185 -15.92 -7.34 7.06
CA ARG A 185 -15.98 -7.45 5.59
C ARG A 185 -15.55 -8.82 5.06
N TRP A 186 -14.66 -9.50 5.78
CA TRP A 186 -14.08 -10.77 5.35
C TRP A 186 -15.10 -11.94 5.38
N ASP A 187 -16.19 -11.83 6.09
CA ASP A 187 -17.28 -12.81 6.14
C ASP A 187 -18.58 -12.32 5.48
N GLY A 188 -18.49 -11.17 4.79
CA GLY A 188 -19.62 -10.56 4.08
C GLY A 188 -20.53 -9.70 4.94
N ASN A 189 -20.20 -9.47 6.22
CA ASN A 189 -20.98 -8.64 7.15
C ASN A 189 -20.39 -7.24 7.27
N GLU A 190 -20.40 -6.48 6.18
CA GLU A 190 -19.81 -5.13 6.10
C GLU A 190 -20.47 -4.11 7.03
N GLN A 191 -21.66 -4.38 7.52
CA GLN A 191 -22.40 -3.46 8.39
C GLN A 191 -22.02 -3.59 9.87
N GLU A 192 -21.35 -4.67 10.26
CA GLU A 192 -20.87 -4.84 11.63
C GLU A 192 -19.54 -4.09 11.81
N ILE A 193 -19.62 -2.93 12.48
CA ILE A 193 -18.45 -2.12 12.79
C ILE A 193 -17.77 -2.70 14.02
N LEU A 194 -16.52 -3.13 13.86
CA LEU A 194 -15.68 -3.61 14.96
C LEU A 194 -14.93 -2.43 15.62
N LEU A 195 -14.41 -1.50 14.80
CA LEU A 195 -13.78 -0.27 15.25
C LEU A 195 -14.24 0.87 14.36
N GLY A 196 -14.85 1.88 14.95
CA GLY A 196 -15.33 3.06 14.25
C GLY A 196 -14.30 4.19 14.23
N GLN A 197 -14.24 4.94 13.14
CA GLN A 197 -13.55 6.23 13.09
C GLN A 197 -14.43 7.29 13.75
N VAL A 198 -13.81 8.15 14.54
CA VAL A 198 -14.44 9.32 15.14
C VAL A 198 -13.58 10.53 14.80
N TYR A 199 -14.20 11.53 14.18
CA TYR A 199 -13.47 12.73 13.77
C TYR A 199 -13.78 13.88 14.75
N SER A 200 -12.74 14.38 15.42
CA SER A 200 -12.82 15.54 16.31
C SER A 200 -11.51 16.33 16.29
N LYS A 201 -11.53 17.56 16.81
CA LYS A 201 -10.32 18.40 16.94
C LYS A 201 -9.28 17.77 17.87
N GLU A 202 -9.77 17.18 18.94
CA GLU A 202 -8.93 16.46 19.92
C GLU A 202 -8.25 15.27 19.27
N ASP A 203 -8.99 14.51 18.46
CA ASP A 203 -8.45 13.37 17.72
C ASP A 203 -7.43 13.84 16.68
N ALA A 204 -7.72 14.90 15.92
CA ALA A 204 -6.78 15.47 14.95
C ALA A 204 -5.45 15.85 15.60
N SER A 205 -5.50 16.52 16.77
CA SER A 205 -4.32 16.92 17.54
C SER A 205 -3.59 15.70 18.09
N ALA A 206 -4.30 14.72 18.65
CA ALA A 206 -3.70 13.51 19.20
C ALA A 206 -3.01 12.67 18.13
N PHE A 207 -3.66 12.49 16.99
CA PHE A 207 -3.13 11.73 15.85
C PHE A 207 -1.82 12.34 15.33
N ILE A 208 -1.82 13.63 15.04
CA ILE A 208 -0.62 14.23 14.47
C ILE A 208 0.54 14.28 15.48
N LYS A 209 0.26 14.50 16.77
CA LYS A 209 1.27 14.42 17.84
C LYS A 209 1.91 13.06 17.94
N TYR A 210 1.13 12.00 17.75
CA TYR A 210 1.66 10.64 17.68
C TYR A 210 2.62 10.46 16.49
N LEU A 211 2.33 11.10 15.35
CA LEU A 211 3.17 10.97 14.14
C LEU A 211 4.45 11.83 14.18
N ILE A 212 4.51 12.89 14.99
CA ILE A 212 5.66 13.82 15.03
C ILE A 212 7.00 13.12 15.27
N PRO A 213 7.16 12.14 16.18
CA PRO A 213 8.42 11.41 16.32
C PRO A 213 8.88 10.74 15.02
N PHE A 214 7.96 10.17 14.27
CA PHE A 214 8.25 9.57 12.95
C PHE A 214 8.64 10.64 11.94
N PHE A 215 7.95 11.78 11.90
CA PHE A 215 8.26 12.89 11.00
C PHE A 215 9.66 13.48 11.22
N LYS A 216 10.18 13.35 12.43
CA LYS A 216 11.55 13.77 12.80
C LYS A 216 12.60 12.76 12.36
N ASP A 217 12.24 11.51 12.08
CA ASP A 217 13.16 10.50 11.58
C ASP A 217 13.70 10.91 10.20
N GLU A 218 15.00 10.73 9.99
CA GLU A 218 15.66 11.13 8.73
C GLU A 218 15.19 10.31 7.54
N ARG A 219 14.75 9.08 7.77
CA ARG A 219 14.21 8.16 6.75
C ARG A 219 12.76 8.50 6.37
N TYR A 220 12.07 9.32 7.17
CA TYR A 220 10.70 9.69 6.83
C TYR A 220 10.67 10.49 5.53
N ILE A 221 9.84 10.06 4.58
CA ILE A 221 9.77 10.66 3.25
C ILE A 221 9.21 12.07 3.34
N LYS A 222 9.95 13.03 2.76
CA LYS A 222 9.60 14.46 2.77
C LYS A 222 9.63 15.02 1.36
N ILE A 223 8.75 15.98 1.09
CA ILE A 223 8.73 16.82 -0.10
C ILE A 223 8.94 18.26 0.38
N ASP A 224 9.99 18.91 -0.11
CA ASP A 224 10.36 20.28 0.28
C ASP A 224 10.42 20.51 1.80
N GLY A 225 10.96 19.52 2.53
CA GLY A 225 11.06 19.53 3.99
C GLY A 225 9.77 19.20 4.74
N ARG A 226 8.67 19.00 4.03
CA ARG A 226 7.36 18.66 4.59
C ARG A 226 7.18 17.14 4.63
N PRO A 227 6.85 16.52 5.78
CA PRO A 227 6.60 15.09 5.88
C PRO A 227 5.36 14.68 5.04
N VAL A 228 5.50 13.63 4.25
CA VAL A 228 4.42 13.15 3.39
C VAL A 228 3.47 12.27 4.20
N LEU A 229 2.19 12.60 4.18
CA LEU A 229 1.13 11.82 4.81
C LEU A 229 0.01 11.54 3.81
N PHE A 230 -0.26 10.27 3.57
CA PHE A 230 -1.39 9.85 2.73
C PHE A 230 -2.64 9.68 3.56
N VAL A 231 -3.78 10.09 3.02
CA VAL A 231 -5.11 9.84 3.58
C VAL A 231 -5.84 8.89 2.64
N TYR A 232 -6.24 7.74 3.15
CA TYR A 232 -6.83 6.67 2.36
C TYR A 232 -8.23 6.99 1.84
N ARG A 233 -9.06 7.63 2.66
CA ARG A 233 -10.42 8.04 2.33
C ARG A 233 -10.68 9.49 2.71
N PRO A 234 -10.20 10.45 1.93
CA PRO A 234 -10.43 11.85 2.22
C PRO A 234 -11.94 12.20 2.25
N SER A 235 -12.74 11.55 1.39
CA SER A 235 -14.20 11.75 1.33
C SER A 235 -14.96 11.27 2.58
N ALA A 236 -14.34 10.49 3.45
CA ALA A 236 -14.94 10.03 4.70
C ALA A 236 -14.61 10.94 5.89
N MET A 237 -13.70 11.89 5.71
CA MET A 237 -13.30 12.78 6.79
C MET A 237 -14.36 13.87 7.02
N GLU A 238 -14.88 13.89 8.23
CA GLU A 238 -15.63 15.04 8.71
C GLU A 238 -14.67 16.17 9.09
N HIS A 239 -15.04 17.42 8.83
CA HIS A 239 -14.25 18.61 9.19
C HIS A 239 -12.80 18.60 8.66
N VAL A 240 -12.59 18.10 7.42
CA VAL A 240 -11.26 17.89 6.84
C VAL A 240 -10.37 19.14 6.89
N GLU A 241 -10.92 20.32 6.65
CA GLU A 241 -10.20 21.60 6.69
C GLU A 241 -9.66 21.89 8.09
N GLU A 242 -10.43 21.58 9.14
CA GLU A 242 -9.94 21.72 10.53
C GLU A 242 -8.79 20.77 10.83
N TYR A 243 -8.85 19.53 10.33
CA TYR A 243 -7.75 18.56 10.44
C TYR A 243 -6.48 19.11 9.80
N MET A 244 -6.56 19.62 8.57
CA MET A 244 -5.40 20.19 7.87
C MET A 244 -4.76 21.33 8.68
N ASN A 245 -5.59 22.24 9.20
CA ASN A 245 -5.14 23.39 9.99
C ASN A 245 -4.48 22.95 11.32
N ILE A 246 -5.09 22.00 12.04
CA ILE A 246 -4.55 21.46 13.31
C ILE A 246 -3.22 20.74 13.05
N TRP A 247 -3.16 19.90 12.03
CA TRP A 247 -1.94 19.17 11.70
C TRP A 247 -0.78 20.10 11.35
N ALA A 248 -1.06 21.14 10.55
CA ALA A 248 -0.07 22.15 10.20
C ALA A 248 0.43 22.89 11.45
N ALA A 249 -0.48 23.37 12.31
CA ALA A 249 -0.14 24.13 13.50
C ALA A 249 0.68 23.28 14.50
N GLU A 250 0.26 22.06 14.78
CA GLU A 250 0.97 21.17 15.72
C GLU A 250 2.36 20.81 15.20
N CYS A 251 2.52 20.46 13.92
CA CYS A 251 3.83 20.17 13.34
C CYS A 251 4.76 21.37 13.40
N LEU A 252 4.30 22.55 13.01
CA LEU A 252 5.09 23.79 13.07
C LEU A 252 5.50 24.12 14.50
N SER A 253 4.62 23.94 15.49
CA SER A 253 4.92 24.18 16.91
C SER A 253 6.05 23.28 17.44
N GLN A 254 6.25 22.11 16.81
CA GLN A 254 7.28 21.14 17.17
C GLN A 254 8.53 21.22 16.28
N GLY A 255 8.65 22.24 15.45
CA GLY A 255 9.78 22.46 14.55
C GLY A 255 9.83 21.46 13.38
N VAL A 256 8.68 20.87 13.03
CA VAL A 256 8.50 20.02 11.85
C VAL A 256 7.74 20.83 10.80
N GLY A 257 8.04 20.64 9.52
CA GLY A 257 7.27 21.25 8.44
C GLY A 257 5.79 20.80 8.49
N ALA A 258 4.87 21.69 8.08
CA ALA A 258 3.48 21.28 7.90
C ALA A 258 3.41 20.04 6.98
N PRO A 259 2.57 19.05 7.26
CA PRO A 259 2.52 17.83 6.45
C PRO A 259 2.21 18.13 4.98
N TYR A 260 2.85 17.41 4.08
CA TYR A 260 2.46 17.33 2.67
C TYR A 260 1.42 16.23 2.55
N VAL A 261 0.15 16.63 2.45
CA VAL A 261 -0.95 15.67 2.53
C VAL A 261 -1.38 15.22 1.16
N VAL A 262 -1.44 13.91 0.96
CA VAL A 262 -1.80 13.28 -0.32
C VAL A 262 -3.13 12.56 -0.19
N ALA A 263 -4.12 13.00 -0.97
CA ALA A 263 -5.42 12.35 -1.08
C ALA A 263 -5.30 11.06 -1.89
N THR A 264 -5.77 9.94 -1.35
CA THR A 264 -5.96 8.74 -2.18
C THR A 264 -7.34 8.83 -2.83
N LEU A 265 -7.38 8.91 -4.16
CA LEU A 265 -8.62 9.03 -4.92
C LEU A 265 -9.32 7.66 -4.98
N THR A 266 -10.13 7.41 -3.96
CA THR A 266 -10.93 6.20 -3.83
C THR A 266 -12.39 6.56 -3.62
N ARG A 267 -13.31 5.73 -4.10
CA ARG A 267 -14.73 5.76 -3.74
C ARG A 267 -15.38 7.16 -3.81
N GLY A 268 -15.20 7.82 -4.95
CA GLY A 268 -15.84 9.12 -5.24
C GLY A 268 -15.05 10.35 -4.77
N ALA A 269 -13.82 10.17 -4.28
CA ALA A 269 -12.91 11.30 -4.13
C ALA A 269 -12.47 11.78 -5.52
N THR A 270 -12.56 13.11 -5.75
CA THR A 270 -12.43 13.71 -7.08
C THR A 270 -11.12 14.47 -7.26
N ALA A 271 -10.79 15.35 -6.34
CA ALA A 271 -9.59 16.16 -6.42
C ALA A 271 -9.04 16.48 -5.02
N PRO A 272 -7.71 16.60 -4.84
CA PRO A 272 -7.11 16.89 -3.54
C PRO A 272 -7.54 18.27 -3.00
N GLN A 273 -7.81 19.22 -3.89
CA GLN A 273 -8.23 20.58 -3.54
C GLN A 273 -9.57 20.60 -2.81
N ASP A 274 -10.46 19.63 -3.09
CA ASP A 274 -11.76 19.52 -2.42
C ASP A 274 -11.61 19.23 -0.91
N TYR A 275 -10.42 18.76 -0.52
CA TYR A 275 -10.08 18.40 0.86
C TYR A 275 -8.98 19.29 1.48
N GLY A 276 -8.56 20.34 0.77
CA GLY A 276 -7.42 21.16 1.22
C GLY A 276 -6.09 20.40 1.26
N MET A 277 -5.93 19.35 0.46
CA MET A 277 -4.74 18.52 0.39
C MET A 277 -3.84 18.95 -0.77
N ASP A 278 -2.52 18.66 -0.64
CA ASP A 278 -1.50 19.17 -1.56
C ASP A 278 -1.44 18.40 -2.89
N ALA A 279 -1.71 17.11 -2.86
CA ALA A 279 -1.62 16.23 -4.02
C ALA A 279 -2.61 15.07 -3.93
N ALA A 280 -2.71 14.32 -5.01
CA ALA A 280 -3.50 13.09 -5.04
C ALA A 280 -2.73 11.93 -5.65
N VAL A 281 -3.15 10.72 -5.27
CA VAL A 281 -2.78 9.47 -5.90
C VAL A 281 -4.03 8.73 -6.34
N GLU A 282 -4.05 8.33 -7.59
CA GLU A 282 -5.09 7.44 -8.08
C GLU A 282 -4.85 6.02 -7.57
N ARG A 283 -5.92 5.40 -7.08
CA ARG A 283 -5.87 4.01 -6.67
C ARG A 283 -6.67 3.15 -7.63
N VAL A 284 -6.08 2.95 -8.76
CA VAL A 284 -6.63 2.26 -9.93
C VAL A 284 -7.23 0.90 -9.58
N LEU A 285 -6.57 0.13 -8.73
CA LEU A 285 -6.95 -1.24 -8.40
C LEU A 285 -8.29 -1.41 -7.67
N GLN A 286 -8.90 -0.36 -7.16
CA GLN A 286 -10.17 -0.45 -6.43
C GLN A 286 -11.40 -0.08 -7.26
N ASP A 287 -11.21 0.61 -8.36
CA ASP A 287 -12.31 1.04 -9.22
C ASP A 287 -12.69 0.00 -10.28
N TRP A 288 -11.95 -1.11 -10.35
CA TRP A 288 -12.25 -2.22 -11.28
C TRP A 288 -13.64 -2.81 -11.10
N THR A 289 -14.18 -2.72 -9.89
CA THR A 289 -15.50 -3.25 -9.58
C THR A 289 -16.65 -2.36 -10.07
N GLY A 290 -16.35 -1.15 -10.55
CA GLY A 290 -17.32 -0.17 -11.02
C GLY A 290 -17.98 -0.47 -12.37
N GLY A 291 -17.76 -1.67 -12.94
CA GLY A 291 -18.37 -2.09 -14.21
C GLY A 291 -17.51 -1.87 -15.45
N ALA A 292 -16.32 -1.27 -15.30
CA ALA A 292 -15.37 -1.07 -16.39
C ALA A 292 -14.77 -2.39 -16.88
N VAL A 293 -14.55 -3.35 -15.97
CA VAL A 293 -14.02 -4.67 -16.26
C VAL A 293 -15.15 -5.71 -16.26
N PRO A 294 -15.29 -6.52 -17.31
CA PRO A 294 -16.36 -7.50 -17.39
C PRO A 294 -16.29 -8.54 -16.27
N ASN A 295 -17.45 -8.76 -15.62
CA ASN A 295 -17.60 -9.88 -14.70
C ASN A 295 -17.87 -11.17 -15.48
N ILE A 296 -16.88 -12.07 -15.48
CA ILE A 296 -16.92 -13.34 -16.20
C ILE A 296 -17.30 -14.53 -15.31
N SER A 297 -17.77 -14.30 -14.09
CA SER A 297 -18.09 -15.36 -13.11
C SER A 297 -19.03 -16.42 -13.69
N LYS A 298 -20.11 -16.01 -14.38
CA LYS A 298 -21.07 -16.94 -14.99
C LYS A 298 -20.49 -17.73 -16.17
N GLN A 299 -19.51 -17.17 -16.89
CA GLN A 299 -18.83 -17.86 -17.99
C GLN A 299 -17.88 -18.93 -17.45
N LYS A 300 -17.21 -18.65 -16.32
CA LYS A 300 -16.27 -19.58 -15.69
C LYS A 300 -16.97 -20.64 -14.85
N HIS A 301 -18.08 -20.28 -14.21
CA HIS A 301 -18.87 -21.19 -13.39
C HIS A 301 -20.37 -20.83 -13.46
N PRO A 302 -21.20 -21.54 -14.24
CA PRO A 302 -22.62 -21.19 -14.42
C PRO A 302 -23.43 -21.15 -13.11
N TYR A 303 -23.01 -21.94 -12.13
CA TYR A 303 -23.63 -22.04 -10.80
C TYR A 303 -22.77 -21.37 -9.72
N TRP A 304 -22.13 -20.23 -10.06
CA TRP A 304 -21.23 -19.51 -9.16
C TRP A 304 -21.87 -19.29 -7.78
N PRO A 305 -21.42 -19.99 -6.74
CA PRO A 305 -22.12 -20.02 -5.44
C PRO A 305 -21.69 -18.88 -4.52
N ILE A 306 -20.76 -18.03 -4.94
CA ILE A 306 -20.10 -17.03 -4.08
C ILE A 306 -20.59 -15.64 -4.48
N ASN A 307 -20.88 -14.83 -3.47
CA ASN A 307 -21.08 -13.38 -3.62
C ASN A 307 -19.73 -12.72 -3.95
N GLY A 308 -19.37 -12.75 -5.22
CA GLY A 308 -18.12 -12.18 -5.71
C GLY A 308 -18.08 -12.15 -7.22
N SER A 309 -17.04 -11.53 -7.75
CA SER A 309 -16.82 -11.41 -9.19
C SER A 309 -15.51 -12.07 -9.58
N ILE A 310 -15.52 -12.75 -10.70
CA ILE A 310 -14.31 -13.12 -11.42
C ILE A 310 -14.13 -12.08 -12.51
N LEU A 311 -13.05 -11.34 -12.45
CA LEU A 311 -12.69 -10.32 -13.43
C LEU A 311 -11.55 -10.87 -14.29
N ASP A 312 -11.61 -10.55 -15.59
CA ASP A 312 -10.52 -10.91 -16.48
C ASP A 312 -9.39 -9.90 -16.39
N TYR A 313 -8.21 -10.35 -15.95
CA TYR A 313 -7.06 -9.48 -15.75
C TYR A 313 -6.59 -8.80 -17.04
N SER A 314 -6.70 -9.49 -18.18
CA SER A 314 -6.36 -8.90 -19.49
C SER A 314 -7.20 -7.67 -19.80
N SER A 315 -8.50 -7.74 -19.49
CA SER A 315 -9.42 -6.62 -19.66
C SER A 315 -9.10 -5.45 -18.71
N VAL A 316 -8.52 -5.73 -17.54
CA VAL A 316 -8.03 -4.68 -16.61
C VAL A 316 -6.88 -3.93 -17.25
N ALA A 317 -5.89 -4.66 -17.78
CA ALA A 317 -4.72 -4.05 -18.41
C ALA A 317 -5.06 -3.18 -19.62
N ASP A 318 -6.09 -3.58 -20.38
CA ASP A 318 -6.55 -2.82 -21.55
C ASP A 318 -7.34 -1.56 -21.17
N HIS A 319 -7.90 -1.52 -19.96
CA HIS A 319 -8.69 -0.37 -19.47
C HIS A 319 -7.80 0.78 -18.98
N TYR A 320 -6.60 0.47 -18.53
CA TYR A 320 -5.63 1.42 -17.98
C TYR A 320 -4.42 1.60 -18.90
#